data_a508ea6a6c40ba2809fbe1b44583dc8f
#
_entry.id   a508ea6a6c40ba2809fbe1b44583dc8f
#
_cell.length_a   1.000
_cell.length_b   1.000
_cell.length_c   1.000
_cell.angle_alpha   90.00
_cell.angle_beta   90.00
_cell.angle_gamma   90.00
#
_symmetry.space_group_name_H-M   'P 1'
#
loop_
_entity.id
_entity.type
_entity.pdbx_description
1 polymer ?
#
loop_
_entity_poly.entity_id
_entity_poly.type
_entity_poly.pdbx_seq_one_letter_code
_entity_poly.pdbx_strand_id
1 'polypeptide(L)'
;MMPNRLEPELDIYQYPEHLRACLAPLPKGPGVYVFHGQSESLPLYIGKSVNVRSRVMAHFRAQGEAKMLRQTRHISFIETAGELGALLLEAQLIKQQQPLFNKRLRRSKQLCALRLQADTVTIAYAKEIDFAVTPHLYGLFANRHAALEKLRAIADEHRLCYGKLGIDKLPAGRACFRYSLRKCAGACCGVEPTQEHARRLGAALEQLRIACWPYAGRVALEEQGEALRQYHVIHNWFYLGSVSSLAQAQRLQSAASHFDSDGYKILCKPLIAGDYRIIELP
;
A
#
# COMPACT_ATOMS: atom_id res chain seq x y z
N MET A 1 18.33 -48.82 10.09
CA MET A 1 16.99 -48.24 10.20
C MET A 1 17.05 -46.83 9.61
N MET A 2 16.58 -46.65 8.39
CA MET A 2 16.53 -45.34 7.74
C MET A 2 15.26 -44.59 8.21
N PRO A 3 15.34 -43.28 8.49
CA PRO A 3 14.15 -42.53 8.86
C PRO A 3 13.19 -42.40 7.67
N ASN A 4 11.96 -42.73 7.94
CA ASN A 4 10.80 -42.61 7.02
C ASN A 4 10.75 -41.21 6.42
N ARG A 5 10.96 -41.06 5.12
CA ARG A 5 10.62 -39.85 4.38
C ARG A 5 9.10 -39.69 4.49
N LEU A 6 8.65 -38.71 5.25
CA LEU A 6 7.28 -38.22 5.14
C LEU A 6 7.10 -37.75 3.69
N GLU A 7 6.35 -38.50 2.92
CA GLU A 7 5.86 -38.06 1.62
C GLU A 7 5.12 -36.75 1.83
N PRO A 8 5.34 -35.74 0.98
CA PRO A 8 4.54 -34.51 1.06
C PRO A 8 3.09 -34.93 0.81
N GLU A 9 2.22 -34.74 1.81
CA GLU A 9 0.76 -34.84 1.60
C GLU A 9 0.45 -33.99 0.37
N LEU A 10 0.12 -34.64 -0.73
CA LEU A 10 -0.41 -34.00 -1.93
C LEU A 10 -1.62 -33.19 -1.48
N ASP A 11 -1.57 -31.88 -1.66
CA ASP A 11 -2.65 -30.95 -1.34
C ASP A 11 -3.83 -31.21 -2.33
N ILE A 12 -4.50 -32.38 -2.16
CA ILE A 12 -5.63 -32.76 -2.97
C ILE A 12 -6.76 -31.79 -2.63
N TYR A 13 -7.14 -30.99 -3.62
CA TYR A 13 -8.29 -30.10 -3.49
C TYR A 13 -9.57 -30.90 -3.26
N GLN A 14 -10.33 -30.53 -2.25
CA GLN A 14 -11.69 -30.99 -1.99
C GLN A 14 -12.58 -29.78 -1.79
N TYR A 15 -13.77 -29.82 -2.39
CA TYR A 15 -14.75 -28.75 -2.19
C TYR A 15 -15.11 -28.68 -0.70
N PRO A 16 -15.11 -27.48 -0.07
CA PRO A 16 -15.29 -27.35 1.37
C PRO A 16 -16.79 -27.44 1.77
N GLU A 17 -17.38 -28.62 1.65
CA GLU A 17 -18.80 -28.86 1.98
C GLU A 17 -19.16 -28.42 3.39
N HIS A 18 -18.24 -28.53 4.36
CA HIS A 18 -18.44 -28.11 5.75
C HIS A 18 -18.67 -26.59 5.89
N LEU A 19 -18.31 -25.79 4.88
CA LEU A 19 -18.51 -24.32 4.86
C LEU A 19 -19.73 -23.91 4.05
N ARG A 20 -20.44 -24.84 3.43
CA ARG A 20 -21.57 -24.52 2.55
C ARG A 20 -22.66 -23.69 3.22
N ALA A 21 -22.95 -23.98 4.47
CA ALA A 21 -23.90 -23.21 5.27
C ALA A 21 -23.51 -21.75 5.46
N CYS A 22 -22.19 -21.43 5.47
CA CYS A 22 -21.69 -20.07 5.60
C CYS A 22 -22.00 -19.19 4.38
N LEU A 23 -22.38 -19.76 3.23
CA LEU A 23 -22.69 -19.01 2.02
C LEU A 23 -24.06 -18.32 2.06
N ALA A 24 -25.01 -18.88 2.78
CA ALA A 24 -26.39 -18.36 2.80
C ALA A 24 -26.50 -16.92 3.31
N PRO A 25 -25.84 -16.52 4.43
CA PRO A 25 -25.94 -15.16 4.97
C PRO A 25 -25.06 -14.14 4.24
N LEU A 26 -24.15 -14.56 3.32
CA LEU A 26 -23.23 -13.62 2.68
C LEU A 26 -23.94 -12.64 1.75
N PRO A 27 -23.63 -11.33 1.85
CA PRO A 27 -24.25 -10.31 1.02
C PRO A 27 -23.76 -10.39 -0.42
N LYS A 28 -24.59 -9.91 -1.35
CA LYS A 28 -24.22 -9.71 -2.76
C LYS A 28 -23.59 -8.33 -3.01
N GLY A 29 -23.52 -7.50 -1.98
CA GLY A 29 -22.94 -6.15 -2.00
C GLY A 29 -21.47 -6.10 -1.61
N PRO A 30 -20.91 -4.87 -1.55
CA PRO A 30 -19.53 -4.62 -1.18
C PRO A 30 -19.29 -4.88 0.33
N GLY A 31 -18.07 -5.32 0.65
CA GLY A 31 -17.68 -5.56 2.03
C GLY A 31 -16.37 -6.33 2.16
N VAL A 32 -16.06 -6.62 3.42
CA VAL A 32 -14.92 -7.42 3.84
C VAL A 32 -15.42 -8.74 4.42
N TYR A 33 -14.76 -9.83 4.08
CA TYR A 33 -15.03 -11.16 4.60
C TYR A 33 -13.79 -11.72 5.30
N VAL A 34 -14.01 -12.54 6.31
CA VAL A 34 -12.96 -13.09 7.17
C VAL A 34 -13.15 -14.60 7.29
N PHE A 35 -12.12 -15.36 6.93
CA PHE A 35 -12.06 -16.80 7.17
C PHE A 35 -11.44 -17.05 8.54
N HIS A 36 -12.18 -17.72 9.43
CA HIS A 36 -11.77 -18.04 10.79
C HIS A 36 -11.43 -19.50 10.93
N GLY A 37 -10.33 -19.81 11.65
CA GLY A 37 -9.95 -21.15 12.05
C GLY A 37 -10.54 -21.54 13.40
N GLN A 38 -9.82 -22.38 14.14
CA GLN A 38 -10.21 -22.74 15.51
C GLN A 38 -10.03 -21.59 16.50
N SER A 39 -9.06 -20.70 16.25
CA SER A 39 -8.83 -19.51 17.08
C SER A 39 -9.59 -18.32 16.48
N GLU A 40 -10.49 -17.74 17.26
CA GLU A 40 -11.20 -16.51 16.87
C GLU A 40 -10.29 -15.29 16.88
N SER A 41 -9.26 -15.29 17.71
CA SER A 41 -8.32 -14.17 17.84
C SER A 41 -7.35 -14.03 16.69
N LEU A 42 -7.13 -15.10 15.89
CA LEU A 42 -6.21 -15.09 14.76
C LEU A 42 -6.94 -15.58 13.49
N PRO A 43 -7.42 -14.67 12.64
CA PRO A 43 -8.07 -15.07 11.40
C PRO A 43 -7.08 -15.73 10.44
N LEU A 44 -7.60 -16.62 9.61
CA LEU A 44 -6.81 -17.26 8.56
C LEU A 44 -6.59 -16.32 7.39
N TYR A 45 -7.65 -15.64 6.95
CA TYR A 45 -7.61 -14.77 5.79
C TYR A 45 -8.66 -13.66 5.90
N ILE A 46 -8.30 -12.46 5.45
CA ILE A 46 -9.19 -11.33 5.30
C ILE A 46 -9.15 -10.87 3.84
N GLY A 47 -10.32 -10.63 3.25
CA GLY A 47 -10.41 -10.17 1.88
C GLY A 47 -11.59 -9.23 1.65
N LYS A 48 -11.51 -8.40 0.61
CA LYS A 48 -12.57 -7.49 0.19
C LYS A 48 -13.21 -7.91 -1.12
N SER A 49 -14.44 -7.48 -1.34
CA SER A 49 -15.09 -7.60 -2.65
C SER A 49 -16.21 -6.57 -2.80
N VAL A 50 -16.54 -6.24 -4.04
CA VAL A 50 -17.78 -5.54 -4.39
C VAL A 50 -19.00 -6.47 -4.37
N ASN A 51 -18.76 -7.79 -4.31
CA ASN A 51 -19.76 -8.83 -4.10
C ASN A 51 -19.15 -9.94 -3.26
N VAL A 52 -19.37 -9.86 -1.94
CA VAL A 52 -18.75 -10.76 -0.96
C VAL A 52 -19.09 -12.21 -1.23
N ARG A 53 -20.38 -12.52 -1.48
CA ARG A 53 -20.83 -13.90 -1.74
C ARG A 53 -20.14 -14.52 -2.96
N SER A 54 -20.10 -13.79 -4.06
CA SER A 54 -19.47 -14.26 -5.29
C SER A 54 -17.97 -14.51 -5.10
N ARG A 55 -17.31 -13.66 -4.35
CA ARG A 55 -15.88 -13.77 -4.07
C ARG A 55 -15.55 -14.95 -3.17
N VAL A 56 -16.33 -15.18 -2.10
CA VAL A 56 -16.16 -16.34 -1.23
C VAL A 56 -16.41 -17.65 -2.00
N MET A 57 -17.41 -17.69 -2.88
CA MET A 57 -17.63 -18.85 -3.75
C MET A 57 -16.46 -19.10 -4.72
N ALA A 58 -15.78 -18.04 -5.18
CA ALA A 58 -14.58 -18.18 -6.00
C ALA A 58 -13.42 -18.81 -5.20
N HIS A 59 -13.23 -18.45 -3.93
CA HIS A 59 -12.28 -19.11 -3.04
C HIS A 59 -12.57 -20.62 -2.91
N PHE A 60 -13.84 -20.99 -2.76
CA PHE A 60 -14.26 -22.42 -2.66
C PHE A 60 -13.91 -23.24 -3.90
N ARG A 61 -13.66 -22.62 -5.04
CA ARG A 61 -13.28 -23.28 -6.30
C ARG A 61 -11.78 -23.20 -6.60
N ALA A 62 -11.03 -22.44 -5.80
CA ALA A 62 -9.61 -22.21 -6.03
C ALA A 62 -8.77 -23.35 -5.44
N GLN A 63 -8.19 -24.20 -6.29
CA GLN A 63 -7.37 -25.33 -5.86
C GLN A 63 -6.18 -24.92 -4.98
N GLY A 64 -5.54 -23.79 -5.29
CA GLY A 64 -4.40 -23.27 -4.51
C GLY A 64 -4.74 -22.81 -3.08
N GLU A 65 -6.03 -22.79 -2.71
CA GLU A 65 -6.49 -22.36 -1.39
C GLU A 65 -6.96 -23.53 -0.51
N ALA A 66 -6.79 -24.76 -0.97
CA ALA A 66 -7.20 -25.95 -0.26
C ALA A 66 -6.74 -26.01 1.18
N LYS A 67 -5.48 -25.61 1.46
CA LYS A 67 -4.92 -25.57 2.82
C LYS A 67 -5.65 -24.61 3.74
N MET A 68 -5.98 -23.41 3.26
CA MET A 68 -6.75 -22.40 4.01
C MET A 68 -8.17 -22.90 4.26
N LEU A 69 -8.85 -23.40 3.22
CA LEU A 69 -10.23 -23.86 3.30
C LEU A 69 -10.41 -25.05 4.28
N ARG A 70 -9.48 -26.00 4.32
CA ARG A 70 -9.49 -27.09 5.30
C ARG A 70 -9.40 -26.63 6.75
N GLN A 71 -8.66 -25.54 6.99
CA GLN A 71 -8.49 -24.97 8.33
C GLN A 71 -9.65 -24.05 8.74
N THR A 72 -10.43 -23.59 7.76
CA THR A 72 -11.55 -22.67 8.02
C THR A 72 -12.70 -23.39 8.75
N ARG A 73 -13.25 -22.76 9.77
CA ARG A 73 -14.41 -23.25 10.55
C ARG A 73 -15.66 -22.42 10.29
N HIS A 74 -15.53 -21.11 10.16
CA HIS A 74 -16.62 -20.23 9.79
C HIS A 74 -16.14 -19.02 9.01
N ILE A 75 -17.08 -18.29 8.41
CA ILE A 75 -16.82 -17.09 7.63
C ILE A 75 -17.70 -15.98 8.17
N SER A 76 -17.11 -14.87 8.60
CA SER A 76 -17.82 -13.65 8.94
C SER A 76 -17.66 -12.59 7.85
N PHE A 77 -18.48 -11.56 7.88
CA PHE A 77 -18.40 -10.45 6.94
C PHE A 77 -18.82 -9.14 7.58
N ILE A 78 -18.38 -8.04 6.97
CA ILE A 78 -18.75 -6.67 7.32
C ILE A 78 -19.12 -5.98 6.02
N GLU A 79 -20.37 -5.53 5.90
CA GLU A 79 -20.83 -4.78 4.74
C GLU A 79 -20.28 -3.35 4.74
N THR A 80 -19.99 -2.83 3.55
CA THR A 80 -19.56 -1.43 3.36
C THR A 80 -20.47 -0.73 2.35
N ALA A 81 -20.47 0.61 2.36
CA ALA A 81 -21.26 1.37 1.41
C ALA A 81 -20.80 1.15 -0.04
N GLY A 82 -19.49 0.95 -0.24
CA GLY A 82 -18.92 0.73 -1.55
C GLY A 82 -17.54 0.10 -1.49
N GLU A 83 -16.83 0.17 -2.61
CA GLU A 83 -15.50 -0.43 -2.78
C GLU A 83 -14.43 0.29 -1.96
N LEU A 84 -14.52 1.62 -1.82
CA LEU A 84 -13.54 2.39 -1.05
C LEU A 84 -13.56 1.98 0.42
N GLY A 85 -14.74 1.90 1.02
CA GLY A 85 -14.91 1.42 2.39
C GLY A 85 -14.37 0.01 2.58
N ALA A 86 -14.61 -0.89 1.61
CA ALA A 86 -14.11 -2.25 1.66
C ALA A 86 -12.57 -2.31 1.58
N LEU A 87 -11.94 -1.51 0.72
CA LEU A 87 -10.47 -1.41 0.61
C LEU A 87 -9.82 -0.89 1.90
N LEU A 88 -10.37 0.19 2.46
CA LEU A 88 -9.85 0.80 3.69
C LEU A 88 -9.98 -0.13 4.88
N LEU A 89 -11.14 -0.77 5.03
CA LEU A 89 -11.42 -1.69 6.12
C LEU A 89 -10.56 -2.96 6.02
N GLU A 90 -10.41 -3.55 4.82
CA GLU A 90 -9.52 -4.69 4.60
C GLU A 90 -8.09 -4.37 5.03
N ALA A 91 -7.55 -3.25 4.55
CA ALA A 91 -6.18 -2.83 4.87
C ALA A 91 -5.99 -2.62 6.39
N GLN A 92 -6.97 -2.01 7.06
CA GLN A 92 -6.95 -1.81 8.51
C GLN A 92 -6.98 -3.14 9.27
N LEU A 93 -7.91 -4.04 8.93
CA LEU A 93 -8.07 -5.32 9.60
C LEU A 93 -6.85 -6.22 9.42
N ILE A 94 -6.27 -6.27 8.21
CA ILE A 94 -5.04 -7.06 7.98
C ILE A 94 -3.88 -6.55 8.85
N LYS A 95 -3.73 -5.23 9.01
CA LYS A 95 -2.68 -4.64 9.86
C LYS A 95 -2.90 -4.89 11.35
N GLN A 96 -4.14 -4.89 11.79
CA GLN A 96 -4.50 -5.12 13.19
C GLN A 96 -4.42 -6.60 13.57
N GLN A 97 -4.94 -7.49 12.73
CA GLN A 97 -5.15 -8.90 13.07
C GLN A 97 -4.06 -9.85 12.51
N GLN A 98 -3.23 -9.37 11.56
CA GLN A 98 -2.11 -10.14 10.99
C GLN A 98 -2.49 -11.57 10.53
N PRO A 99 -3.50 -11.76 9.67
CA PRO A 99 -4.01 -13.08 9.34
C PRO A 99 -2.96 -13.98 8.69
N LEU A 100 -3.08 -15.30 8.89
CA LEU A 100 -2.02 -16.26 8.53
C LEU A 100 -1.72 -16.28 7.03
N PHE A 101 -2.75 -16.26 6.18
CA PHE A 101 -2.61 -16.43 4.74
C PHE A 101 -2.51 -15.11 3.96
N ASN A 102 -2.71 -13.93 4.60
CA ASN A 102 -2.44 -12.65 3.95
C ASN A 102 -0.93 -12.37 3.97
N LYS A 103 -0.31 -12.33 2.78
CA LYS A 103 1.10 -11.99 2.61
C LYS A 103 1.33 -10.51 2.33
N ARG A 104 0.32 -9.84 1.77
CA ARG A 104 0.34 -8.41 1.42
C ARG A 104 -0.31 -7.57 2.52
N LEU A 105 -0.15 -6.25 2.46
CA LEU A 105 -0.71 -5.27 3.40
C LEU A 105 -0.20 -5.39 4.85
N ARG A 106 0.85 -6.17 5.09
CA ARG A 106 1.52 -6.19 6.38
C ARG A 106 2.40 -4.95 6.54
N ARG A 107 2.45 -4.37 7.73
CA ARG A 107 3.24 -3.16 8.00
C ARG A 107 4.71 -3.37 7.63
N SER A 108 5.25 -2.52 6.74
CA SER A 108 6.67 -2.47 6.44
C SER A 108 7.41 -1.65 7.51
N LYS A 109 8.37 -2.26 8.21
CA LYS A 109 9.21 -1.58 9.22
C LYS A 109 10.27 -0.68 8.59
N GLN A 110 10.54 -0.83 7.29
CA GLN A 110 11.62 -0.15 6.56
C GLN A 110 11.11 0.75 5.44
N LEU A 111 9.83 1.16 5.53
CA LEU A 111 9.23 2.05 4.55
C LEU A 111 10.10 3.29 4.36
N CYS A 112 10.52 3.56 3.12
CA CYS A 112 11.34 4.71 2.79
C CYS A 112 10.95 5.31 1.43
N ALA A 113 11.43 6.53 1.18
CA ALA A 113 11.26 7.28 -0.05
C ALA A 113 12.61 7.88 -0.49
N LEU A 114 12.72 8.24 -1.75
CA LEU A 114 13.76 9.13 -2.24
C LEU A 114 13.40 10.55 -1.84
N ARG A 115 14.32 11.28 -1.22
CA ARG A 115 14.17 12.70 -0.88
C ARG A 115 15.11 13.52 -1.76
N LEU A 116 14.54 14.42 -2.55
CA LEU A 116 15.30 15.36 -3.36
C LEU A 116 15.53 16.64 -2.56
N GLN A 117 16.80 17.01 -2.37
CA GLN A 117 17.23 18.25 -1.75
C GLN A 117 18.22 18.95 -2.67
N ALA A 118 17.81 20.06 -3.29
CA ALA A 118 18.54 20.74 -4.34
C ALA A 118 18.84 19.77 -5.52
N ASP A 119 20.06 19.27 -5.63
CA ASP A 119 20.55 18.37 -6.69
C ASP A 119 20.94 16.97 -6.18
N THR A 120 20.75 16.72 -4.90
CA THR A 120 21.12 15.46 -4.22
C THR A 120 19.90 14.63 -3.86
N VAL A 121 20.04 13.30 -3.97
CA VAL A 121 19.02 12.34 -3.58
C VAL A 121 19.49 11.58 -2.35
N THR A 122 18.67 11.59 -1.32
CA THR A 122 18.88 10.84 -0.07
C THR A 122 17.74 9.88 0.17
N ILE A 123 17.94 8.90 1.06
CA ILE A 123 16.88 7.99 1.49
C ILE A 123 16.29 8.52 2.78
N ALA A 124 14.99 8.80 2.77
CA ALA A 124 14.23 9.20 3.94
C ALA A 124 13.36 8.04 4.43
N TYR A 125 13.31 7.82 5.73
CA TYR A 125 12.54 6.74 6.34
C TYR A 125 11.28 7.29 7.03
N ALA A 126 10.14 6.59 6.84
CA ALA A 126 8.86 6.98 7.44
C ALA A 126 8.85 6.93 8.98
N LYS A 127 9.83 6.27 9.59
CA LYS A 127 10.05 6.29 11.06
C LYS A 127 10.76 7.55 11.56
N GLU A 128 11.40 8.31 10.67
CA GLU A 128 12.24 9.47 10.99
C GLU A 128 11.55 10.79 10.66
N ILE A 129 10.75 10.78 9.58
CA ILE A 129 10.02 11.98 9.12
C ILE A 129 8.60 11.61 8.74
N ASP A 130 7.69 12.56 8.86
CA ASP A 130 6.31 12.38 8.45
C ASP A 130 6.16 12.62 6.93
N PHE A 131 5.84 11.54 6.19
CA PHE A 131 5.65 11.58 4.74
C PHE A 131 4.38 12.33 4.33
N ALA A 132 3.43 12.52 5.25
CA ALA A 132 2.19 13.23 4.95
C ALA A 132 2.40 14.73 4.75
N VAL A 133 3.42 15.32 5.40
CA VAL A 133 3.67 16.76 5.40
C VAL A 133 5.03 17.15 4.84
N THR A 134 5.93 16.20 4.61
CA THR A 134 7.28 16.50 4.10
C THR A 134 7.25 16.57 2.56
N PRO A 135 7.57 17.71 1.96
CA PRO A 135 7.63 17.86 0.51
C PRO A 135 8.87 17.19 -0.10
N HIS A 136 8.85 17.06 -1.44
CA HIS A 136 9.97 16.53 -2.25
C HIS A 136 10.35 15.10 -1.89
N LEU A 137 9.36 14.27 -1.55
CA LEU A 137 9.49 12.84 -1.40
C LEU A 137 8.96 12.12 -2.65
N TYR A 138 9.66 11.04 -3.06
CA TYR A 138 9.38 10.33 -4.29
C TYR A 138 9.43 8.81 -4.08
N GLY A 139 8.34 8.14 -4.41
CA GLY A 139 8.18 6.69 -4.33
C GLY A 139 8.03 6.15 -2.90
N LEU A 140 7.21 5.14 -2.76
CA LEU A 140 7.02 4.41 -1.51
C LEU A 140 7.65 3.03 -1.66
N PHE A 141 8.81 2.84 -1.03
CA PHE A 141 9.60 1.61 -1.14
C PHE A 141 9.59 0.82 0.16
N ALA A 142 9.50 -0.49 0.03
CA ALA A 142 9.49 -1.39 1.19
C ALA A 142 10.80 -1.38 1.98
N ASN A 143 11.93 -1.04 1.33
CA ASN A 143 13.25 -0.97 1.92
C ASN A 143 14.21 -0.14 1.05
N ARG A 144 15.41 0.16 1.61
CA ARG A 144 16.46 0.92 0.95
C ARG A 144 16.91 0.31 -0.38
N HIS A 145 17.02 -1.02 -0.47
CA HIS A 145 17.45 -1.70 -1.69
C HIS A 145 16.49 -1.41 -2.85
N ALA A 146 15.19 -1.56 -2.64
CA ALA A 146 14.16 -1.27 -3.64
C ALA A 146 14.19 0.21 -4.08
N ALA A 147 14.44 1.14 -3.17
CA ALA A 147 14.58 2.56 -3.50
C ALA A 147 15.81 2.83 -4.39
N LEU A 148 16.96 2.24 -4.07
CA LEU A 148 18.18 2.39 -4.86
C LEU A 148 18.08 1.72 -6.23
N GLU A 149 17.46 0.54 -6.34
CA GLU A 149 17.20 -0.12 -7.62
C GLU A 149 16.31 0.74 -8.53
N LYS A 150 15.26 1.34 -7.98
CA LYS A 150 14.41 2.27 -8.74
C LYS A 150 15.18 3.52 -9.16
N LEU A 151 16.01 4.08 -8.29
CA LEU A 151 16.85 5.24 -8.62
C LEU A 151 17.87 4.91 -9.73
N ARG A 152 18.49 3.73 -9.70
CA ARG A 152 19.38 3.24 -10.78
C ARG A 152 18.63 3.12 -12.10
N ALA A 153 17.46 2.50 -12.10
CA ALA A 153 16.65 2.36 -13.31
C ALA A 153 16.31 3.72 -13.93
N ILE A 154 15.88 4.70 -13.11
CA ILE A 154 15.63 6.07 -13.57
C ILE A 154 16.89 6.73 -14.12
N ALA A 155 18.00 6.57 -13.42
CA ALA A 155 19.28 7.14 -13.86
C ALA A 155 19.78 6.53 -15.16
N ASP A 156 19.52 5.25 -15.41
CA ASP A 156 19.86 4.56 -16.67
C ASP A 156 18.99 5.05 -17.82
N GLU A 157 17.68 5.13 -17.61
CA GLU A 157 16.71 5.60 -18.60
C GLU A 157 16.98 7.05 -19.03
N HIS A 158 17.27 7.90 -18.06
CA HIS A 158 17.46 9.33 -18.27
C HIS A 158 18.94 9.76 -18.39
N ARG A 159 19.91 8.83 -18.47
CA ARG A 159 21.35 9.10 -18.57
C ARG A 159 21.85 10.04 -17.47
N LEU A 160 21.31 9.91 -16.26
CA LEU A 160 21.72 10.70 -15.09
C LEU A 160 23.05 10.18 -14.52
N CYS A 161 23.79 11.06 -13.86
CA CYS A 161 25.08 10.71 -13.30
C CYS A 161 24.96 10.00 -11.96
N TYR A 162 25.36 8.74 -11.86
CA TYR A 162 25.34 7.95 -10.62
C TYR A 162 26.14 8.62 -9.49
N GLY A 163 27.25 9.26 -9.81
CA GLY A 163 28.05 9.92 -8.79
C GLY A 163 27.36 11.17 -8.22
N LYS A 164 26.67 11.98 -9.06
CA LYS A 164 25.87 13.11 -8.60
C LYS A 164 24.68 12.65 -7.75
N LEU A 165 24.13 11.46 -8.04
CA LEU A 165 23.03 10.87 -7.29
C LEU A 165 23.49 10.15 -5.99
N GLY A 166 24.79 10.10 -5.71
CA GLY A 166 25.32 9.38 -4.55
C GLY A 166 25.23 7.86 -4.64
N ILE A 167 24.97 7.30 -5.83
CA ILE A 167 24.92 5.85 -6.08
C ILE A 167 26.35 5.28 -6.12
N ASP A 168 27.26 5.97 -6.82
CA ASP A 168 28.67 5.60 -6.95
C ASP A 168 29.56 6.72 -6.44
N LYS A 169 30.79 6.37 -6.02
CA LYS A 169 31.81 7.36 -5.69
C LYS A 169 32.29 8.08 -6.97
N LEU A 170 32.31 9.42 -6.95
CA LEU A 170 32.88 10.21 -8.03
C LEU A 170 34.40 10.25 -7.90
N PRO A 171 35.13 9.94 -8.97
CA PRO A 171 36.57 10.18 -9.02
C PRO A 171 36.85 11.70 -8.99
N ALA A 172 37.75 12.13 -8.15
CA ALA A 172 38.13 13.55 -8.09
C ALA A 172 38.69 14.03 -9.46
N GLY A 173 38.11 15.10 -10.02
CA GLY A 173 38.55 15.76 -11.23
C GLY A 173 38.46 14.93 -12.53
N ARG A 174 37.72 13.83 -12.51
CA ARG A 174 37.57 12.97 -13.70
C ARG A 174 36.11 12.65 -13.97
N ALA A 175 35.79 12.37 -15.24
CA ALA A 175 34.49 11.85 -15.64
C ALA A 175 34.24 10.46 -15.01
N CYS A 176 33.01 10.18 -14.65
CA CYS A 176 32.62 8.84 -14.18
C CYS A 176 32.74 7.80 -15.31
N PHE A 177 32.95 6.53 -14.98
CA PHE A 177 33.02 5.45 -15.95
C PHE A 177 31.80 5.37 -16.88
N ARG A 178 30.63 5.68 -16.37
CA ARG A 178 29.38 5.69 -17.17
C ARG A 178 29.38 6.76 -18.28
N TYR A 179 30.14 7.84 -18.12
CA TYR A 179 30.29 8.86 -19.19
C TYR A 179 30.99 8.28 -20.39
N SER A 180 32.10 7.53 -20.23
CA SER A 180 32.79 6.85 -21.34
C SER A 180 31.91 5.81 -22.03
N LEU A 181 30.94 5.21 -21.31
CA LEU A 181 29.94 4.28 -21.86
C LEU A 181 28.72 4.99 -22.50
N ARG A 182 28.71 6.32 -22.59
CA ARG A 182 27.56 7.14 -23.04
C ARG A 182 26.27 6.94 -22.22
N LYS A 183 26.38 6.45 -20.98
CA LYS A 183 25.29 6.25 -20.04
C LYS A 183 25.17 7.38 -19.00
N CYS A 184 25.91 8.46 -19.16
CA CYS A 184 25.87 9.70 -18.38
C CYS A 184 26.01 10.87 -19.33
N ALA A 185 25.25 11.94 -19.09
CA ALA A 185 25.32 13.15 -19.94
C ALA A 185 26.48 14.07 -19.59
N GLY A 186 27.32 13.75 -18.59
CA GLY A 186 28.57 14.48 -18.30
C GLY A 186 28.47 15.49 -17.16
N ALA A 187 27.47 15.43 -16.31
CA ALA A 187 27.34 16.31 -15.13
C ALA A 187 28.52 16.19 -14.15
N CYS A 188 29.20 15.02 -14.14
CA CYS A 188 30.39 14.79 -13.31
C CYS A 188 31.64 15.50 -13.79
N CYS A 189 31.75 15.86 -15.09
CA CYS A 189 32.89 16.48 -15.70
C CYS A 189 32.58 17.85 -16.34
N GLY A 190 31.43 18.45 -16.05
CA GLY A 190 31.07 19.78 -16.49
C GLY A 190 30.56 19.91 -17.93
N VAL A 191 30.41 18.78 -18.64
CA VAL A 191 29.83 18.78 -20.02
C VAL A 191 28.33 19.10 -19.93
N GLU A 192 27.64 18.57 -18.95
CA GLU A 192 26.28 18.96 -18.64
C GLU A 192 26.29 19.90 -17.42
N PRO A 193 25.62 21.07 -17.50
CA PRO A 193 25.46 21.96 -16.36
C PRO A 193 24.73 21.27 -15.18
N THR A 194 25.15 21.51 -13.95
CA THR A 194 24.53 20.89 -12.75
C THR A 194 23.04 21.22 -12.67
N GLN A 195 22.64 22.44 -13.03
CA GLN A 195 21.22 22.85 -13.03
C GLN A 195 20.38 22.02 -14.04
N GLU A 196 20.94 21.74 -15.22
CA GLU A 196 20.22 20.92 -16.22
C GLU A 196 20.09 19.46 -15.75
N HIS A 197 21.14 18.91 -15.14
CA HIS A 197 21.07 17.59 -14.50
C HIS A 197 20.00 17.55 -13.41
N ALA A 198 19.94 18.56 -12.53
CA ALA A 198 18.94 18.66 -11.47
C ALA A 198 17.52 18.79 -12.03
N ARG A 199 17.33 19.61 -13.10
CA ARG A 199 16.04 19.75 -13.79
C ARG A 199 15.55 18.41 -14.35
N ARG A 200 16.43 17.68 -15.04
CA ARG A 200 16.10 16.36 -15.62
C ARG A 200 15.81 15.32 -14.54
N LEU A 201 16.57 15.34 -13.45
CA LEU A 201 16.32 14.50 -12.28
C LEU A 201 14.92 14.78 -11.68
N GLY A 202 14.58 16.04 -11.44
CA GLY A 202 13.27 16.43 -10.94
C GLY A 202 12.13 15.96 -11.85
N ALA A 203 12.27 16.18 -13.15
CA ALA A 203 11.29 15.73 -14.14
C ALA A 203 11.12 14.19 -14.16
N ALA A 204 12.23 13.45 -14.07
CA ALA A 204 12.22 11.98 -14.04
C ALA A 204 11.59 11.41 -12.77
N LEU A 205 11.70 12.12 -11.64
CA LEU A 205 11.10 11.70 -10.37
C LEU A 205 9.62 12.07 -10.23
N GLU A 206 9.11 13.01 -11.04
CA GLU A 206 7.79 13.62 -10.87
C GLU A 206 6.65 12.60 -10.79
N GLN A 207 6.68 11.55 -11.61
CA GLN A 207 5.67 10.47 -11.59
C GLN A 207 5.64 9.67 -10.29
N LEU A 208 6.69 9.78 -9.48
CA LEU A 208 6.81 9.10 -8.18
C LEU A 208 6.53 10.04 -7.01
N ARG A 209 6.19 11.31 -7.26
CA ARG A 209 5.96 12.30 -6.21
C ARG A 209 4.93 11.80 -5.21
N ILE A 210 5.26 11.88 -3.93
CA ILE A 210 4.32 11.66 -2.84
C ILE A 210 3.61 12.98 -2.56
N ALA A 211 2.29 12.99 -2.69
CA ALA A 211 1.48 14.16 -2.40
C ALA A 211 1.43 14.41 -0.90
N CYS A 212 1.72 15.63 -0.47
CA CYS A 212 1.45 16.03 0.90
C CYS A 212 -0.05 16.04 1.17
N TRP A 213 -0.43 15.92 2.44
CA TRP A 213 -1.83 16.04 2.86
C TRP A 213 -2.35 17.45 2.53
N PRO A 214 -3.41 17.58 1.74
CA PRO A 214 -3.83 18.87 1.21
C PRO A 214 -4.80 19.66 2.12
N TYR A 215 -5.20 19.09 3.27
CA TYR A 215 -6.19 19.69 4.15
C TYR A 215 -5.56 20.11 5.48
N ALA A 216 -6.16 21.12 6.12
CA ALA A 216 -5.67 21.61 7.43
C ALA A 216 -5.91 20.59 8.57
N GLY A 217 -6.92 19.75 8.43
CA GLY A 217 -7.32 18.79 9.47
C GLY A 217 -7.82 17.46 8.88
N ARG A 218 -8.75 16.87 9.61
CA ARG A 218 -9.42 15.62 9.19
C ARG A 218 -10.44 15.91 8.11
N VAL A 219 -10.67 14.94 7.24
CA VAL A 219 -11.77 14.96 6.27
C VAL A 219 -12.59 13.70 6.38
N ALA A 220 -13.86 13.79 5.98
CA ALA A 220 -14.73 12.65 5.75
C ALA A 220 -15.02 12.52 4.24
N LEU A 221 -14.75 11.35 3.67
CA LEU A 221 -15.21 10.99 2.33
C LEU A 221 -16.58 10.33 2.45
N GLU A 222 -17.57 10.89 1.78
CA GLU A 222 -18.90 10.29 1.72
C GLU A 222 -18.95 9.25 0.61
N GLU A 223 -19.28 8.01 0.97
CA GLU A 223 -19.55 6.92 0.03
C GLU A 223 -21.00 6.47 0.18
N GLN A 224 -21.75 6.52 -0.92
CA GLN A 224 -23.15 6.15 -0.98
C GLN A 224 -23.32 4.87 -1.80
N GLY A 225 -23.73 3.79 -1.14
CA GLY A 225 -24.15 2.55 -1.77
C GLY A 225 -25.67 2.44 -1.91
N GLU A 226 -26.14 1.28 -2.37
CA GLU A 226 -27.58 1.03 -2.51
C GLU A 226 -28.28 0.97 -1.14
N ALA A 227 -27.69 0.29 -0.14
CA ALA A 227 -28.30 0.08 1.16
C ALA A 227 -27.64 0.90 2.28
N LEU A 228 -26.39 1.32 2.11
CA LEU A 228 -25.60 1.95 3.16
C LEU A 228 -25.01 3.28 2.67
N ARG A 229 -24.93 4.24 3.59
CA ARG A 229 -24.12 5.44 3.46
C ARG A 229 -23.07 5.43 4.55
N GLN A 230 -21.83 5.70 4.17
CA GLN A 230 -20.71 5.77 5.11
C GLN A 230 -19.88 7.02 4.89
N TYR A 231 -19.25 7.47 5.97
CA TYR A 231 -18.30 8.56 6.01
C TYR A 231 -16.97 7.98 6.46
N HIS A 232 -16.00 7.94 5.54
CA HIS A 232 -14.65 7.45 5.82
C HIS A 232 -13.81 8.60 6.33
N VAL A 233 -13.42 8.54 7.60
CA VAL A 233 -12.65 9.61 8.24
C VAL A 233 -11.17 9.39 8.05
N ILE A 234 -10.48 10.41 7.53
CA ILE A 234 -9.08 10.34 7.15
C ILE A 234 -8.35 11.57 7.68
N HIS A 235 -7.10 11.36 8.10
CA HIS A 235 -6.17 12.41 8.49
C HIS A 235 -4.75 12.02 8.09
N ASN A 236 -4.02 12.91 7.42
CA ASN A 236 -2.64 12.65 6.99
C ASN A 236 -2.46 11.32 6.24
N TRP A 237 -3.38 11.01 5.32
CA TRP A 237 -3.43 9.76 4.56
C TRP A 237 -3.70 8.51 5.41
N PHE A 238 -4.03 8.69 6.68
CA PHE A 238 -4.34 7.60 7.60
C PHE A 238 -5.86 7.47 7.77
N TYR A 239 -6.36 6.26 7.57
CA TYR A 239 -7.77 5.92 7.75
C TYR A 239 -8.08 5.70 9.24
N LEU A 240 -8.98 6.51 9.79
CA LEU A 240 -9.40 6.46 11.19
C LEU A 240 -10.57 5.51 11.42
N GLY A 241 -11.46 5.36 10.44
CA GLY A 241 -12.64 4.52 10.53
C GLY A 241 -13.77 4.99 9.62
N SER A 242 -14.80 4.15 9.48
CA SER A 242 -16.03 4.47 8.76
C SER A 242 -17.20 4.54 9.75
N VAL A 243 -18.05 5.53 9.56
CA VAL A 243 -19.22 5.77 10.41
C VAL A 243 -20.44 6.08 9.54
N SER A 244 -21.65 5.98 10.13
CA SER A 244 -22.92 6.18 9.41
C SER A 244 -23.43 7.63 9.41
N SER A 245 -22.79 8.54 10.16
CA SER A 245 -23.21 9.95 10.24
C SER A 245 -22.04 10.91 10.42
N LEU A 246 -22.21 12.16 9.96
CA LEU A 246 -21.22 13.22 10.15
C LEU A 246 -20.97 13.54 11.64
N ALA A 247 -22.01 13.47 12.48
CA ALA A 247 -21.85 13.68 13.92
C ALA A 247 -20.92 12.65 14.58
N GLN A 248 -20.94 11.40 14.09
CA GLN A 248 -19.99 10.37 14.52
C GLN A 248 -18.60 10.64 13.93
N ALA A 249 -18.50 11.09 12.67
CA ALA A 249 -17.24 11.42 12.02
C ALA A 249 -16.47 12.51 12.78
N GLN A 250 -17.15 13.54 13.26
CA GLN A 250 -16.56 14.63 14.05
C GLN A 250 -15.95 14.15 15.38
N ARG A 251 -16.46 13.05 15.95
CA ARG A 251 -15.98 12.47 17.20
C ARG A 251 -14.80 11.53 17.05
N LEU A 252 -14.56 11.01 15.84
CA LEU A 252 -13.41 10.16 15.59
C LEU A 252 -12.12 10.97 15.67
N GLN A 253 -11.33 10.76 16.70
CA GLN A 253 -10.06 11.42 16.90
C GLN A 253 -8.90 10.49 16.52
N SER A 254 -7.79 11.08 16.07
CA SER A 254 -6.57 10.34 15.78
C SER A 254 -5.80 10.10 17.07
N ALA A 255 -5.57 8.86 17.42
CA ALA A 255 -4.48 8.50 18.33
C ALA A 255 -3.23 8.28 17.46
N ALA A 256 -2.29 9.23 17.49
CA ALA A 256 -0.98 9.18 16.83
C ALA A 256 -0.97 8.58 15.41
N SER A 257 -0.97 9.43 14.41
CA SER A 257 -0.91 9.01 13.01
C SER A 257 0.52 8.71 12.58
N HIS A 258 0.75 7.50 12.14
CA HIS A 258 1.91 7.19 11.30
C HIS A 258 1.46 7.29 9.85
N PHE A 259 2.33 7.75 8.95
CA PHE A 259 2.06 7.66 7.52
C PHE A 259 1.79 6.19 7.12
N ASP A 260 0.61 5.98 6.55
CA ASP A 260 0.18 4.67 6.08
C ASP A 260 0.31 4.57 4.56
N SER A 261 1.30 3.81 4.09
CA SER A 261 1.56 3.64 2.66
C SER A 261 0.41 2.98 1.89
N ASP A 262 -0.36 2.10 2.53
CA ASP A 262 -1.48 1.43 1.87
C ASP A 262 -2.69 2.36 1.87
N GLY A 263 -2.95 3.03 3.00
CA GLY A 263 -3.93 4.11 3.09
C GLY A 263 -3.67 5.19 2.04
N TYR A 264 -2.42 5.66 1.92
CA TYR A 264 -2.04 6.61 0.87
C TYR A 264 -2.38 6.11 -0.54
N LYS A 265 -1.99 4.89 -0.90
CA LYS A 265 -2.25 4.31 -2.22
C LYS A 265 -3.74 4.16 -2.53
N ILE A 266 -4.53 3.81 -1.52
CA ILE A 266 -5.99 3.68 -1.64
C ILE A 266 -6.62 5.06 -1.82
N LEU A 267 -6.19 6.05 -1.04
CA LEU A 267 -6.83 7.35 -0.90
C LEU A 267 -6.34 8.41 -1.90
N CYS A 268 -5.12 8.25 -2.43
CA CYS A 268 -4.50 9.25 -3.28
C CYS A 268 -5.38 9.61 -4.50
N LYS A 269 -5.88 8.60 -5.22
CA LYS A 269 -6.76 8.84 -6.38
C LYS A 269 -8.12 9.41 -5.96
N PRO A 270 -8.89 8.83 -5.03
CA PRO A 270 -10.17 9.37 -4.59
C PRO A 270 -10.11 10.81 -4.10
N LEU A 271 -9.07 11.18 -3.36
CA LEU A 271 -8.93 12.52 -2.80
C LEU A 271 -8.46 13.57 -3.83
N ILE A 272 -7.61 13.17 -4.79
CA ILE A 272 -7.05 14.10 -5.78
C ILE A 272 -7.95 14.22 -7.00
N ALA A 273 -8.59 13.13 -7.46
CA ALA A 273 -9.45 13.13 -8.63
C ALA A 273 -10.84 13.74 -8.38
N GLY A 274 -11.25 13.88 -7.10
CA GLY A 274 -12.54 14.49 -6.76
C GLY A 274 -13.75 13.58 -7.01
N ASP A 275 -13.55 12.26 -7.07
CA ASP A 275 -14.61 11.29 -7.35
C ASP A 275 -15.61 11.14 -6.17
N TYR A 276 -15.27 11.67 -5.00
CA TYR A 276 -16.07 11.56 -3.78
C TYR A 276 -16.36 12.96 -3.21
N ARG A 277 -17.49 13.07 -2.51
CA ARG A 277 -17.78 14.26 -1.73
C ARG A 277 -16.87 14.27 -0.48
N ILE A 278 -16.04 15.32 -0.39
CA ILE A 278 -15.10 15.53 0.69
C ILE A 278 -15.67 16.59 1.63
N ILE A 279 -15.67 16.31 2.92
CA ILE A 279 -16.19 17.18 3.98
C ILE A 279 -15.06 17.40 4.99
N GLU A 280 -14.59 18.63 5.13
CA GLU A 280 -13.62 18.98 6.17
C GLU A 280 -14.29 18.91 7.53
N LEU A 281 -13.59 18.30 8.50
CA LEU A 281 -14.08 18.12 9.86
C LEU A 281 -13.35 19.09 10.79
N PRO A 282 -14.06 19.64 11.78
CA PRO A 282 -13.46 20.56 12.76
C PRO A 282 -12.40 19.89 13.65
#